data_5b19792fe81b1d6690f4e41abb9901c2
#
_entry.id   5b19792fe81b1d6690f4e41abb9901c2
#
_cell.length_a   1.000
_cell.length_b   1.000
_cell.length_c   1.000
_cell.angle_alpha   90.00
_cell.angle_beta   90.00
_cell.angle_gamma   90.00
#
_symmetry.space_group_name_H-M   'P 1'
#
loop_
_entity.id
_entity.type
_entity.pdbx_description
1 polymer ?
#
loop_
_entity_poly.entity_id
_entity_poly.type
_entity_poly.pdbx_seq_one_letter_code
_entity_poly.pdbx_strand_id
1 'polypeptide(L)'
;MFFNGNGTAPECNSRIAPGNFVIGFSLACWTQWTFFGVGANEALELHDAGNWLAAVENTVVLFLIGFWLLHAGCWKWTGGILAASLAVLTPMRLMTGEALLTVQNVDTVFGSNAAEAAGFLSTLPPSDFLVPGIAAVGFIFAIGRYAKPVPANLQPGFRKAGWLLPVLVPLVFITSPVGYILYGFERRADPVAWHVTGTLPDRKPLQNYVLILGESLRSDALAIYGNPYPTTPFLSSKPLKIVDEMVAPSYATMSAVPRILALSEGEEVQPQNNVVALAREAGLKTYWVSAQGRTRSKDLPISHIAKSADERIFVKRGDDFAMVGELEALLDRVPDQRRFIVLHAYGSHENVCDRLDGVGRPFETHWGEQLDCYLASALKADQLIERVSGIFRARSETHSILFLSDHAVDFQHELGLVGASAAAKASDAGSADHRVRSSRNPFSKQQFLVPFLELGDSVSEAQATKTHGPCSAMELPAYVPTWLGLSTNLTPVGKDIFRCGEAGRSITVLNPKGKLTSYGDLNAGLKLPEILRSSTEHNREREVDQHGVF
;
A
#
# COMPACT_ATOMS: atom_id res chain seq x y z
N MET A 1 57.54 65.02 10.82
CA MET A 1 56.16 65.19 11.30
C MET A 1 55.56 63.82 11.46
N PHE A 2 55.13 63.47 12.66
CA PHE A 2 54.64 62.20 13.16
C PHE A 2 53.31 61.81 12.51
N PHE A 3 53.11 60.54 12.21
CA PHE A 3 51.83 59.85 12.41
C PHE A 3 52.08 58.43 12.88
N ASN A 4 51.93 58.27 14.16
CA ASN A 4 51.65 57.00 14.80
C ASN A 4 50.24 56.55 14.42
N GLY A 5 50.11 55.39 13.83
CA GLY A 5 48.83 54.72 13.60
C GLY A 5 48.91 53.27 14.12
N ASN A 6 48.69 53.09 15.42
CA ASN A 6 48.38 51.77 15.98
C ASN A 6 47.05 51.29 15.45
N GLY A 7 47.09 50.64 14.30
CA GLY A 7 45.99 49.86 13.80
C GLY A 7 46.08 48.45 14.40
N THR A 8 45.38 48.20 15.50
CA THR A 8 45.13 46.84 15.98
C THR A 8 44.49 46.07 14.81
N ALA A 9 45.22 45.08 14.32
CA ALA A 9 44.67 44.11 13.38
C ALA A 9 43.39 43.53 13.97
N PRO A 10 42.28 43.41 13.18
CA PRO A 10 41.08 42.80 13.71
C PRO A 10 41.43 41.37 14.12
N GLU A 11 41.24 41.04 15.39
CA GLU A 11 41.34 39.66 15.90
C GLU A 11 40.51 38.77 14.98
N CYS A 12 41.18 37.97 14.18
CA CYS A 12 40.58 36.97 13.35
C CYS A 12 39.95 35.93 14.25
N ASN A 13 38.66 36.07 14.51
CA ASN A 13 37.91 35.20 15.38
C ASN A 13 37.97 33.77 14.79
N SER A 14 38.90 32.96 15.28
CA SER A 14 39.23 31.60 14.80
C SER A 14 38.18 30.54 15.13
N ARG A 15 37.05 30.97 15.68
CA ARG A 15 35.99 30.05 16.14
C ARG A 15 34.86 29.95 15.10
N ILE A 16 34.38 28.73 14.91
CA ILE A 16 33.16 28.46 14.14
C ILE A 16 31.99 29.19 14.80
N ALA A 17 31.16 29.88 14.01
CA ALA A 17 30.02 30.61 14.53
C ALA A 17 29.02 29.62 15.19
N PRO A 18 28.63 29.82 16.47
CA PRO A 18 27.69 28.94 17.17
C PRO A 18 26.37 28.73 16.42
N GLY A 19 25.92 29.76 15.65
CA GLY A 19 24.73 29.67 14.82
C GLY A 19 24.80 28.58 13.73
N ASN A 20 25.98 28.36 13.13
CA ASN A 20 26.15 27.30 12.13
C ASN A 20 25.95 25.90 12.75
N PHE A 21 26.41 25.71 13.98
CA PHE A 21 26.25 24.46 14.69
C PHE A 21 24.76 24.18 14.99
N VAL A 22 24.06 25.16 15.57
CA VAL A 22 22.65 25.02 15.95
C VAL A 22 21.77 24.74 14.71
N ILE A 23 21.96 25.53 13.65
CA ILE A 23 21.19 25.36 12.40
C ILE A 23 21.47 24.00 11.77
N GLY A 24 22.73 23.60 11.64
CA GLY A 24 23.11 22.32 11.07
C GLY A 24 22.56 21.13 11.85
N PHE A 25 22.64 21.18 13.18
CA PHE A 25 22.11 20.14 14.05
C PHE A 25 20.59 20.04 13.97
N SER A 26 19.88 21.19 13.99
CA SER A 26 18.42 21.18 13.89
C SER A 26 17.92 20.64 12.54
N LEU A 27 18.60 21.00 11.43
CA LEU A 27 18.30 20.41 10.12
C LEU A 27 18.59 18.92 10.05
N ALA A 28 19.67 18.45 10.69
CA ALA A 28 19.99 17.03 10.77
C ALA A 28 18.92 16.26 11.56
N CYS A 29 18.47 16.80 12.69
CA CYS A 29 17.38 16.22 13.48
C CYS A 29 16.07 16.18 12.70
N TRP A 30 15.72 17.25 11.98
CA TRP A 30 14.52 17.28 11.14
C TRP A 30 14.61 16.27 10.00
N THR A 31 15.78 16.17 9.32
CA THR A 31 16.04 15.16 8.29
C THR A 31 15.93 13.74 8.85
N GLN A 32 16.56 13.48 10.00
CA GLN A 32 16.49 12.19 10.67
C GLN A 32 15.04 11.81 10.99
N TRP A 33 14.29 12.71 11.58
CA TRP A 33 12.90 12.46 11.91
C TRP A 33 12.04 12.20 10.66
N THR A 34 12.22 12.97 9.59
CA THR A 34 11.40 12.84 8.36
C THR A 34 11.70 11.55 7.61
N PHE A 35 12.95 11.20 7.44
CA PHE A 35 13.35 10.10 6.56
C PHE A 35 13.59 8.78 7.27
N PHE A 36 14.19 8.79 8.45
CA PHE A 36 14.66 7.58 9.12
C PHE A 36 13.84 7.19 10.35
N GLY A 37 12.98 8.06 10.84
CA GLY A 37 12.07 7.85 11.95
C GLY A 37 12.77 7.44 13.25
N VAL A 38 12.86 8.31 14.20
CA VAL A 38 12.77 8.04 15.63
C VAL A 38 12.10 9.28 16.18
N GLY A 39 10.78 9.28 16.22
CA GLY A 39 10.01 10.26 16.96
C GLY A 39 10.08 9.95 18.46
N ALA A 40 9.88 10.95 19.31
CA ALA A 40 9.86 10.75 20.76
C ALA A 40 8.84 9.66 21.20
N ASN A 41 7.76 9.49 20.46
CA ASN A 41 6.75 8.45 20.73
C ASN A 41 7.21 7.04 20.34
N GLU A 42 7.92 6.90 19.22
CA GLU A 42 8.49 5.60 18.80
C GLU A 42 9.65 5.18 19.70
N ALA A 43 10.37 6.15 20.23
CA ALA A 43 11.46 5.94 21.16
C ALA A 43 10.99 5.40 22.53
N LEU A 44 9.81 5.79 22.98
CA LEU A 44 9.23 5.30 24.23
C LEU A 44 8.70 3.86 24.13
N GLU A 45 8.34 3.41 22.92
CA GLU A 45 7.92 2.04 22.66
C GLU A 45 9.10 1.09 22.35
N LEU A 46 10.27 1.62 22.00
CA LEU A 46 11.46 0.86 21.67
C LEU A 46 12.25 0.50 22.94
N HIS A 47 11.98 -0.66 23.49
CA HIS A 47 12.85 -1.30 24.50
C HIS A 47 14.19 -1.77 23.90
N ASP A 48 14.50 -1.45 22.66
CA ASP A 48 15.70 -1.90 21.96
C ASP A 48 16.75 -0.77 21.87
N ALA A 49 17.80 -0.92 22.68
CA ALA A 49 18.94 0.00 22.69
C ALA A 49 19.66 0.12 21.33
N GLY A 50 19.56 -0.89 20.46
CA GLY A 50 20.19 -0.90 19.14
C GLY A 50 19.58 0.14 18.19
N ASN A 51 18.27 0.31 18.22
CA ASN A 51 17.57 1.28 17.38
C ASN A 51 17.87 2.72 17.78
N TRP A 52 18.05 2.99 19.09
CA TRP A 52 18.48 4.28 19.58
C TRP A 52 19.90 4.63 19.12
N LEU A 53 20.80 3.65 19.20
CA LEU A 53 22.18 3.84 18.79
C LEU A 53 22.25 4.19 17.30
N ALA A 54 21.53 3.46 16.45
CA ALA A 54 21.43 3.72 15.01
C ALA A 54 20.86 5.11 14.69
N ALA A 55 19.84 5.57 15.42
CA ALA A 55 19.26 6.89 15.24
C ALA A 55 20.23 8.01 15.61
N VAL A 56 20.94 7.86 16.73
CA VAL A 56 22.00 8.80 17.15
C VAL A 56 23.13 8.82 16.14
N GLU A 57 23.61 7.66 15.69
CA GLU A 57 24.65 7.52 14.69
C GLU A 57 24.25 8.22 13.39
N ASN A 58 23.08 7.93 12.83
CA ASN A 58 22.56 8.57 11.64
C ASN A 58 22.45 10.10 11.80
N THR A 59 21.94 10.58 12.93
CA THR A 59 21.85 12.03 13.20
C THR A 59 23.22 12.68 13.24
N VAL A 60 24.20 12.05 13.87
CA VAL A 60 25.58 12.53 13.91
C VAL A 60 26.19 12.56 12.51
N VAL A 61 26.01 11.52 11.70
CA VAL A 61 26.55 11.45 10.34
C VAL A 61 25.88 12.47 9.43
N LEU A 62 24.55 12.62 9.49
CA LEU A 62 23.81 13.67 8.77
C LEU A 62 24.26 15.06 9.17
N PHE A 63 24.51 15.28 10.48
CA PHE A 63 25.07 16.52 10.97
C PHE A 63 26.47 16.78 10.42
N LEU A 64 27.35 15.79 10.42
CA LEU A 64 28.72 15.92 9.89
C LEU A 64 28.72 16.19 8.38
N ILE A 65 27.87 15.50 7.62
CA ILE A 65 27.69 15.75 6.16
C ILE A 65 27.15 17.15 5.94
N GLY A 66 26.07 17.52 6.62
CA GLY A 66 25.49 18.86 6.58
C GLY A 66 26.51 19.92 6.96
N PHE A 67 27.20 19.75 8.08
CA PHE A 67 28.23 20.66 8.57
C PHE A 67 29.37 20.82 7.55
N TRP A 68 29.80 19.76 6.90
CA TRP A 68 30.81 19.82 5.84
C TRP A 68 30.29 20.56 4.59
N LEU A 69 29.10 20.23 4.10
CA LEU A 69 28.44 20.92 2.98
C LEU A 69 28.29 22.42 3.27
N LEU A 70 28.01 22.79 4.52
CA LEU A 70 27.92 24.15 5.01
C LEU A 70 29.21 24.96 4.75
N HIS A 71 30.34 24.30 4.88
CA HIS A 71 31.64 24.90 4.86
C HIS A 71 32.29 24.90 3.48
N ALA A 72 31.76 24.08 2.55
CA ALA A 72 32.23 24.02 1.15
C ALA A 72 31.86 25.24 0.28
N GLY A 73 31.25 26.28 0.84
CA GLY A 73 30.89 27.51 0.15
C GLY A 73 29.51 27.52 -0.51
N CYS A 74 28.83 26.36 -0.63
CA CYS A 74 27.48 26.26 -1.21
C CYS A 74 26.36 26.37 -0.17
N TRP A 75 26.70 26.66 1.06
CA TRP A 75 25.90 26.55 2.27
C TRP A 75 24.48 27.13 2.21
N LYS A 76 24.37 28.41 1.79
CA LYS A 76 23.07 29.08 1.81
C LYS A 76 22.06 28.40 0.88
N TRP A 77 22.53 27.91 -0.25
CA TRP A 77 21.69 27.23 -1.23
C TRP A 77 21.35 25.82 -0.81
N THR A 78 22.34 25.03 -0.36
CA THR A 78 22.11 23.65 0.05
C THR A 78 21.21 23.55 1.28
N GLY A 79 21.43 24.39 2.28
CA GLY A 79 20.58 24.46 3.48
C GLY A 79 19.15 24.93 3.15
N GLY A 80 18.99 25.91 2.26
CA GLY A 80 17.69 26.40 1.82
C GLY A 80 16.92 25.34 1.02
N ILE A 81 17.59 24.65 0.09
CA ILE A 81 17.00 23.55 -0.70
C ILE A 81 16.58 22.42 0.23
N LEU A 82 17.43 22.03 1.19
CA LEU A 82 17.09 20.99 2.15
C LEU A 82 15.87 21.36 3.00
N ALA A 83 15.82 22.58 3.55
CA ALA A 83 14.68 23.04 4.32
C ALA A 83 13.38 23.06 3.49
N ALA A 84 13.44 23.52 2.24
CA ALA A 84 12.31 23.50 1.32
C ALA A 84 11.85 22.06 0.99
N SER A 85 12.79 21.15 0.75
CA SER A 85 12.49 19.73 0.51
C SER A 85 11.83 19.09 1.73
N LEU A 86 12.32 19.36 2.94
CA LEU A 86 11.72 18.86 4.18
C LEU A 86 10.31 19.42 4.40
N ALA A 87 10.05 20.68 4.03
CA ALA A 87 8.71 21.27 4.11
C ALA A 87 7.68 20.55 3.23
N VAL A 88 8.10 20.04 2.07
CA VAL A 88 7.25 19.26 1.15
C VAL A 88 7.08 17.82 1.63
N LEU A 89 8.13 17.21 2.18
CA LEU A 89 8.14 15.79 2.54
C LEU A 89 7.58 15.51 3.95
N THR A 90 7.67 16.48 4.86
CA THR A 90 7.15 16.32 6.24
C THR A 90 5.64 16.02 6.29
N PRO A 91 4.76 16.65 5.49
CA PRO A 91 3.34 16.30 5.43
C PRO A 91 3.09 14.85 5.07
N MET A 92 3.89 14.26 4.17
CA MET A 92 3.80 12.84 3.83
C MET A 92 4.08 11.96 5.05
N ARG A 93 5.11 12.30 5.83
CA ARG A 93 5.39 11.61 7.09
C ARG A 93 4.25 11.76 8.11
N LEU A 94 3.70 12.95 8.26
CA LEU A 94 2.60 13.21 9.18
C LEU A 94 1.35 12.40 8.80
N MET A 95 1.08 12.27 7.50
CA MET A 95 -0.04 11.49 7.00
C MET A 95 0.16 9.97 7.15
N THR A 96 1.36 9.48 6.88
CA THR A 96 1.66 8.04 7.00
C THR A 96 1.91 7.60 8.44
N GLY A 97 2.23 8.54 9.33
CA GLY A 97 2.66 8.24 10.71
C GLY A 97 4.05 7.63 10.81
N GLU A 98 4.75 7.45 9.67
CA GLU A 98 5.99 6.68 9.57
C GLU A 98 7.12 7.42 8.87
N ALA A 99 8.35 6.95 9.12
CA ALA A 99 9.52 7.41 8.38
C ALA A 99 9.37 7.20 6.88
N LEU A 100 9.80 8.15 6.07
CA LEU A 100 9.67 8.05 4.61
C LEU A 100 10.57 6.97 4.00
N LEU A 101 11.73 6.68 4.61
CA LEU A 101 12.65 5.63 4.16
C LEU A 101 12.40 4.30 4.90
N THR A 102 11.18 3.81 4.88
CA THR A 102 10.87 2.41 5.19
C THR A 102 10.98 1.56 3.93
N VAL A 103 11.25 0.26 4.08
CA VAL A 103 11.25 -0.71 2.97
C VAL A 103 9.99 -0.56 2.13
N GLN A 104 8.85 -0.47 2.78
CA GLN A 104 7.54 -0.39 2.15
C GLN A 104 7.31 0.93 1.41
N ASN A 105 7.70 2.08 1.98
CA ASN A 105 7.58 3.37 1.31
C ASN A 105 8.52 3.47 0.10
N VAL A 106 9.73 2.91 0.22
CA VAL A 106 10.68 2.84 -0.90
C VAL A 106 10.10 1.98 -2.03
N ASP A 107 9.58 0.80 -1.73
CA ASP A 107 8.93 -0.08 -2.70
C ASP A 107 7.72 0.62 -3.35
N THR A 108 6.91 1.34 -2.57
CA THR A 108 5.77 2.12 -3.07
C THR A 108 6.23 3.21 -4.04
N VAL A 109 7.27 3.98 -3.69
CA VAL A 109 7.82 5.03 -4.55
C VAL A 109 8.36 4.46 -5.87
N PHE A 110 9.10 3.35 -5.82
CA PHE A 110 9.60 2.68 -7.02
C PHE A 110 8.49 2.00 -7.84
N GLY A 111 7.41 1.56 -7.21
CA GLY A 111 6.23 1.00 -7.86
C GLY A 111 5.30 2.06 -8.46
N SER A 112 5.33 3.30 -7.96
CA SER A 112 4.46 4.39 -8.36
C SER A 112 4.94 5.11 -9.62
N ASN A 113 4.01 5.77 -10.30
CA ASN A 113 4.32 6.67 -11.42
C ASN A 113 3.97 8.13 -11.06
N ALA A 114 4.28 9.06 -11.98
CA ALA A 114 4.08 10.49 -11.76
C ALA A 114 2.59 10.87 -11.52
N ALA A 115 1.66 10.18 -12.14
CA ALA A 115 0.22 10.46 -11.96
C ALA A 115 -0.27 10.00 -10.56
N GLU A 116 0.21 8.86 -10.07
CA GLU A 116 -0.07 8.41 -8.69
C GLU A 116 0.56 9.32 -7.66
N ALA A 117 1.83 9.69 -7.87
CA ALA A 117 2.50 10.64 -6.98
C ALA A 117 1.76 11.98 -6.93
N ALA A 118 1.28 12.50 -8.09
CA ALA A 118 0.47 13.71 -8.15
C ALA A 118 -0.89 13.51 -7.47
N GLY A 119 -1.56 12.37 -7.72
CA GLY A 119 -2.81 11.99 -7.04
C GLY A 119 -2.64 11.97 -5.53
N PHE A 120 -1.60 11.29 -5.04
CA PHE A 120 -1.29 11.25 -3.61
C PHE A 120 -1.04 12.65 -3.03
N LEU A 121 -0.22 13.47 -3.69
CA LEU A 121 0.05 14.84 -3.23
C LEU A 121 -1.21 15.70 -3.21
N SER A 122 -2.15 15.49 -4.13
CA SER A 122 -3.42 16.23 -4.16
C SER A 122 -4.36 15.85 -3.01
N THR A 123 -4.16 14.71 -2.36
CA THR A 123 -4.93 14.29 -1.18
C THR A 123 -4.44 14.92 0.11
N LEU A 124 -3.22 15.49 0.14
CA LEU A 124 -2.66 16.11 1.33
C LEU A 124 -3.37 17.45 1.63
N PRO A 125 -3.91 17.65 2.86
CA PRO A 125 -4.52 18.93 3.20
C PRO A 125 -3.51 20.07 3.13
N PRO A 126 -3.87 21.24 2.57
CA PRO A 126 -2.98 22.41 2.58
C PRO A 126 -2.53 22.82 3.99
N SER A 127 -3.35 22.54 5.02
CA SER A 127 -3.02 22.78 6.43
C SER A 127 -1.76 22.06 6.89
N ASP A 128 -1.48 20.86 6.37
CA ASP A 128 -0.35 20.04 6.77
C ASP A 128 1.00 20.60 6.27
N PHE A 129 0.94 21.47 5.26
CA PHE A 129 2.12 22.19 4.76
C PHE A 129 2.40 23.47 5.55
N LEU A 130 1.45 23.94 6.36
CA LEU A 130 1.58 25.25 7.04
C LEU A 130 2.73 25.25 8.04
N VAL A 131 2.75 24.30 8.97
CA VAL A 131 3.78 24.22 10.02
C VAL A 131 5.16 23.93 9.44
N PRO A 132 5.34 22.90 8.56
CA PRO A 132 6.63 22.66 7.90
C PRO A 132 7.07 23.83 7.01
N GLY A 133 6.13 24.51 6.35
CA GLY A 133 6.41 25.69 5.52
C GLY A 133 6.92 26.88 6.36
N ILE A 134 6.28 27.18 7.47
CA ILE A 134 6.74 28.21 8.44
C ILE A 134 8.13 27.84 8.97
N ALA A 135 8.35 26.58 9.34
CA ALA A 135 9.64 26.10 9.79
C ALA A 135 10.72 26.29 8.72
N ALA A 136 10.45 25.93 7.47
CA ALA A 136 11.39 26.10 6.36
C ALA A 136 11.75 27.58 6.14
N VAL A 137 10.75 28.47 6.13
CA VAL A 137 10.97 29.93 6.01
C VAL A 137 11.84 30.42 7.19
N GLY A 138 11.54 29.97 8.42
CA GLY A 138 12.34 30.28 9.60
C GLY A 138 13.80 29.81 9.47
N PHE A 139 14.01 28.59 8.98
CA PHE A 139 15.36 28.06 8.69
C PHE A 139 16.09 28.85 7.59
N ILE A 140 15.42 29.16 6.48
CA ILE A 140 16.00 29.96 5.39
C ILE A 140 16.41 31.34 5.91
N PHE A 141 15.54 31.97 6.70
CA PHE A 141 15.85 33.27 7.35
C PHE A 141 17.05 33.15 8.31
N ALA A 142 17.05 32.11 9.19
CA ALA A 142 18.13 31.86 10.13
C ALA A 142 19.47 31.61 9.41
N ILE A 143 19.46 30.84 8.33
CA ILE A 143 20.61 30.61 7.46
C ILE A 143 21.10 31.93 6.87
N GLY A 144 20.20 32.75 6.32
CA GLY A 144 20.54 34.06 5.76
C GLY A 144 21.17 35.02 6.77
N ARG A 145 20.66 35.03 8.00
CA ARG A 145 21.03 36.00 9.06
C ARG A 145 22.21 35.56 9.91
N TYR A 146 22.33 34.28 10.24
CA TYR A 146 23.27 33.77 11.23
C TYR A 146 24.37 32.89 10.64
N ALA A 147 24.18 32.30 9.46
CA ALA A 147 25.21 31.50 8.81
C ALA A 147 26.38 32.40 8.35
N LYS A 148 27.56 32.12 8.89
CA LYS A 148 28.78 32.82 8.55
C LYS A 148 29.73 31.89 7.79
N PRO A 149 30.47 32.37 6.79
CA PRO A 149 31.50 31.57 6.15
C PRO A 149 32.56 31.13 7.16
N VAL A 150 33.16 29.97 6.90
CA VAL A 150 34.25 29.47 7.73
C VAL A 150 35.43 30.42 7.64
N PRO A 151 36.09 30.73 8.77
CA PRO A 151 37.31 31.48 8.78
C PRO A 151 38.35 30.90 7.81
N ALA A 152 39.07 31.78 7.07
CA ALA A 152 40.00 31.37 6.02
C ALA A 152 41.10 30.42 6.49
N ASN A 153 41.52 30.54 7.76
CA ASN A 153 42.52 29.68 8.39
C ASN A 153 42.04 28.24 8.61
N LEU A 154 40.74 28.01 8.73
CA LEU A 154 40.15 26.68 8.90
C LEU A 154 39.70 26.02 7.59
N GLN A 155 39.52 26.79 6.51
CA GLN A 155 39.08 26.27 5.21
C GLN A 155 39.92 25.12 4.66
N PRO A 156 41.28 25.15 4.75
CA PRO A 156 42.09 24.00 4.27
C PRO A 156 41.83 22.70 5.00
N GLY A 157 41.56 22.76 6.29
CA GLY A 157 41.21 21.58 7.10
C GLY A 157 39.85 20.97 6.68
N PHE A 158 38.86 21.83 6.47
CA PHE A 158 37.53 21.38 6.01
C PHE A 158 37.55 20.81 4.59
N ARG A 159 38.31 21.39 3.68
CA ARG A 159 38.50 20.82 2.34
C ARG A 159 39.16 19.46 2.38
N LYS A 160 40.15 19.25 3.26
CA LYS A 160 40.80 17.96 3.46
C LYS A 160 39.84 16.95 4.09
N ALA A 161 38.95 17.35 5.01
CA ALA A 161 37.95 16.48 5.62
C ALA A 161 36.92 15.92 4.62
N GLY A 162 36.82 16.50 3.42
CA GLY A 162 35.93 16.01 2.34
C GLY A 162 36.24 14.58 1.88
N TRP A 163 37.45 14.07 2.13
CA TRP A 163 37.78 12.67 1.85
C TRP A 163 37.00 11.68 2.73
N LEU A 164 36.41 12.13 3.85
CA LEU A 164 35.53 11.31 4.69
C LEU A 164 34.14 11.08 4.09
N LEU A 165 33.68 11.92 3.16
CA LEU A 165 32.37 11.77 2.52
C LEU A 165 32.15 10.41 1.84
N PRO A 166 33.11 9.87 1.06
CA PRO A 166 32.99 8.53 0.49
C PRO A 166 32.81 7.41 1.52
N VAL A 167 33.18 7.68 2.78
CA VAL A 167 33.00 6.74 3.89
C VAL A 167 31.67 7.00 4.63
N LEU A 168 31.35 8.27 4.90
CA LEU A 168 30.17 8.66 5.68
C LEU A 168 28.86 8.47 4.91
N VAL A 169 28.85 8.75 3.60
CA VAL A 169 27.66 8.57 2.77
C VAL A 169 27.25 7.09 2.67
N PRO A 170 28.16 6.15 2.31
CA PRO A 170 27.83 4.73 2.35
C PRO A 170 27.41 4.23 3.74
N LEU A 171 28.00 4.76 4.82
CA LEU A 171 27.63 4.36 6.18
C LEU A 171 26.17 4.66 6.48
N VAL A 172 25.68 5.86 6.14
CA VAL A 172 24.24 6.21 6.27
C VAL A 172 23.36 5.28 5.44
N PHE A 173 23.80 4.92 4.23
CA PHE A 173 23.05 4.00 3.37
C PHE A 173 23.07 2.56 3.87
N ILE A 174 24.19 2.09 4.44
CA ILE A 174 24.32 0.73 4.97
C ILE A 174 23.49 0.54 6.24
N THR A 175 23.45 1.54 7.11
CA THR A 175 22.66 1.53 8.36
C THR A 175 21.19 1.93 8.16
N SER A 176 20.82 2.38 6.96
CA SER A 176 19.46 2.77 6.59
C SER A 176 18.64 1.59 6.04
N PRO A 177 17.30 1.66 6.07
CA PRO A 177 16.43 0.71 5.37
C PRO A 177 16.77 0.54 3.88
N VAL A 178 17.30 1.57 3.23
CA VAL A 178 17.76 1.52 1.84
C VAL A 178 18.93 0.53 1.68
N GLY A 179 19.88 0.55 2.60
CA GLY A 179 20.98 -0.45 2.64
C GLY A 179 20.45 -1.86 2.86
N TYR A 180 19.48 -2.03 3.74
CA TYR A 180 18.81 -3.30 3.96
C TYR A 180 18.10 -3.81 2.71
N ILE A 181 17.41 -2.92 1.97
CA ILE A 181 16.76 -3.27 0.69
C ILE A 181 17.81 -3.68 -0.35
N LEU A 182 18.86 -2.87 -0.52
CA LEU A 182 19.90 -3.15 -1.53
C LEU A 182 20.73 -4.40 -1.21
N TYR A 183 21.04 -4.66 0.07
CA TYR A 183 21.82 -5.82 0.51
C TYR A 183 20.96 -7.06 0.79
N GLY A 184 19.72 -6.90 1.20
CA GLY A 184 18.82 -8.00 1.54
C GLY A 184 18.46 -8.88 0.34
N PHE A 185 18.51 -8.32 -0.88
CA PHE A 185 18.25 -9.08 -2.10
C PHE A 185 19.42 -9.99 -2.52
N GLU A 186 20.68 -9.68 -2.13
CA GLU A 186 21.86 -10.41 -2.60
C GLU A 186 22.28 -11.60 -1.71
N ARG A 187 21.77 -11.71 -0.47
CA ARG A 187 22.24 -12.70 0.53
C ARG A 187 21.29 -13.83 0.87
N ARG A 188 20.15 -13.94 0.18
CA ARG A 188 19.21 -15.02 0.48
C ARG A 188 19.67 -16.30 -0.17
N ALA A 189 19.83 -17.36 0.64
CA ALA A 189 19.91 -18.71 0.11
C ALA A 189 18.66 -18.95 -0.75
N ASP A 190 18.84 -19.53 -1.94
CA ASP A 190 17.71 -19.88 -2.78
C ASP A 190 16.78 -20.82 -1.98
N PRO A 191 15.51 -20.46 -1.75
CA PRO A 191 14.60 -21.34 -1.05
C PRO A 191 14.40 -22.63 -1.83
N VAL A 192 14.00 -23.68 -1.13
CA VAL A 192 13.61 -24.94 -1.77
C VAL A 192 12.56 -24.63 -2.83
N ALA A 193 12.80 -25.12 -4.05
CA ALA A 193 11.91 -24.87 -5.16
C ALA A 193 10.54 -25.57 -4.95
N TRP A 194 9.48 -24.87 -5.27
CA TRP A 194 8.11 -25.35 -5.19
C TRP A 194 7.75 -26.11 -6.47
N HIS A 195 7.45 -27.40 -6.33
CA HIS A 195 7.22 -28.30 -7.47
C HIS A 195 5.88 -29.02 -7.36
N VAL A 196 5.31 -29.31 -8.53
CA VAL A 196 4.18 -30.23 -8.67
C VAL A 196 4.67 -31.67 -8.44
N THR A 197 4.01 -32.38 -7.51
CA THR A 197 4.34 -33.78 -7.20
C THR A 197 3.33 -34.78 -7.77
N GLY A 198 2.14 -34.30 -8.16
CA GLY A 198 1.09 -35.14 -8.73
C GLY A 198 -0.22 -34.40 -8.92
N THR A 199 -1.27 -35.17 -9.25
CA THR A 199 -2.65 -34.68 -9.42
C THR A 199 -3.56 -35.28 -8.35
N LEU A 200 -4.61 -34.56 -7.98
CA LEU A 200 -5.63 -35.01 -7.04
C LEU A 200 -6.69 -35.83 -7.81
N PRO A 201 -6.90 -37.11 -7.45
CA PRO A 201 -7.76 -38.02 -8.24
C PRO A 201 -9.23 -37.59 -8.26
N ASP A 202 -9.70 -36.95 -7.18
CA ASP A 202 -11.11 -36.59 -6.99
C ASP A 202 -11.48 -35.22 -7.60
N ARG A 203 -10.54 -34.55 -8.24
CA ARG A 203 -10.75 -33.23 -8.87
C ARG A 203 -10.78 -33.34 -10.38
N LYS A 204 -11.96 -33.07 -10.99
CA LYS A 204 -12.08 -32.95 -12.42
C LYS A 204 -11.40 -31.65 -12.87
N PRO A 205 -10.40 -31.72 -13.74
CA PRO A 205 -9.72 -30.52 -14.22
C PRO A 205 -10.66 -29.67 -15.09
N LEU A 206 -10.63 -28.35 -14.88
CA LEU A 206 -11.33 -27.39 -15.71
C LEU A 206 -10.41 -26.87 -16.83
N GLN A 207 -11.00 -26.27 -17.84
CA GLN A 207 -10.26 -25.69 -18.96
C GLN A 207 -9.63 -24.36 -18.56
N ASN A 208 -10.34 -23.52 -17.78
CA ASN A 208 -9.88 -22.20 -17.40
C ASN A 208 -9.97 -21.99 -15.89
N TYR A 209 -8.87 -21.52 -15.31
CA TYR A 209 -8.77 -21.04 -13.95
C TYR A 209 -8.39 -19.57 -13.98
N VAL A 210 -9.27 -18.71 -13.46
CA VAL A 210 -9.10 -17.26 -13.49
C VAL A 210 -8.98 -16.72 -12.08
N LEU A 211 -7.88 -16.08 -11.77
CA LEU A 211 -7.68 -15.35 -10.54
C LEU A 211 -7.81 -13.85 -10.82
N ILE A 212 -8.88 -13.24 -10.34
CA ILE A 212 -9.10 -11.80 -10.43
C ILE A 212 -8.60 -11.16 -9.14
N LEU A 213 -7.53 -10.39 -9.25
CA LEU A 213 -6.99 -9.57 -8.15
C LEU A 213 -7.63 -8.19 -8.24
N GLY A 214 -8.54 -7.88 -7.32
CA GLY A 214 -9.07 -6.55 -7.09
C GLY A 214 -8.04 -5.67 -6.38
N GLU A 215 -8.34 -4.39 -6.29
CA GLU A 215 -7.48 -3.37 -5.69
C GLU A 215 -8.29 -2.54 -4.70
N SER A 216 -7.80 -2.40 -3.47
CA SER A 216 -8.32 -1.49 -2.44
C SER A 216 -9.80 -1.67 -2.09
N LEU A 217 -10.39 -2.86 -2.31
CA LEU A 217 -11.82 -3.11 -2.13
C LEU A 217 -12.12 -3.81 -0.81
N ARG A 218 -12.97 -3.18 0.01
CA ARG A 218 -13.50 -3.77 1.26
C ARG A 218 -14.56 -4.81 0.96
N SER A 219 -14.58 -5.90 1.75
CA SER A 219 -15.64 -6.90 1.65
C SER A 219 -17.03 -6.29 1.92
N ASP A 220 -17.15 -5.42 2.94
CA ASP A 220 -18.40 -4.81 3.35
C ASP A 220 -18.92 -3.69 2.42
N ALA A 221 -18.21 -3.42 1.31
CA ALA A 221 -18.73 -2.62 0.20
C ALA A 221 -19.62 -3.43 -0.76
N LEU A 222 -19.58 -4.76 -0.69
CA LEU A 222 -20.33 -5.66 -1.56
C LEU A 222 -21.64 -6.12 -0.88
N ALA A 223 -22.75 -6.12 -1.64
CA ALA A 223 -24.07 -6.54 -1.14
C ALA A 223 -24.08 -7.98 -0.60
N ILE A 224 -23.33 -8.91 -1.23
CA ILE A 224 -23.18 -10.30 -0.74
C ILE A 224 -22.54 -10.42 0.64
N TYR A 225 -21.86 -9.35 1.11
CA TYR A 225 -21.31 -9.22 2.47
C TYR A 225 -22.15 -8.32 3.38
N GLY A 226 -23.35 -7.92 2.93
CA GLY A 226 -24.32 -7.17 3.75
C GLY A 226 -24.34 -5.67 3.56
N ASN A 227 -23.74 -5.14 2.48
CA ASN A 227 -23.93 -3.75 2.10
C ASN A 227 -25.41 -3.49 1.75
N PRO A 228 -26.04 -2.39 2.23
CA PRO A 228 -27.44 -2.11 1.92
C PRO A 228 -27.69 -1.69 0.46
N TYR A 229 -26.67 -1.25 -0.26
CA TYR A 229 -26.76 -0.90 -1.68
C TYR A 229 -26.53 -2.12 -2.58
N PRO A 230 -27.23 -2.25 -3.72
CA PRO A 230 -27.12 -3.40 -4.63
C PRO A 230 -25.84 -3.36 -5.46
N THR A 231 -24.70 -3.43 -4.81
CA THR A 231 -23.38 -3.34 -5.44
C THR A 231 -22.92 -4.62 -6.13
N THR A 232 -23.63 -5.75 -5.91
CA THR A 232 -23.27 -7.06 -6.49
C THR A 232 -24.47 -7.81 -7.06
N PRO A 233 -25.21 -7.26 -8.04
CA PRO A 233 -26.40 -7.90 -8.58
C PRO A 233 -26.10 -9.24 -9.28
N PHE A 234 -24.98 -9.33 -10.00
CA PHE A 234 -24.58 -10.58 -10.66
C PHE A 234 -24.19 -11.64 -9.63
N LEU A 235 -23.26 -11.35 -8.74
CA LEU A 235 -22.79 -12.30 -7.72
C LEU A 235 -23.93 -12.77 -6.81
N SER A 236 -24.88 -11.89 -6.47
CA SER A 236 -26.05 -12.23 -5.64
C SER A 236 -26.97 -13.27 -6.32
N SER A 237 -26.86 -13.46 -7.62
CA SER A 237 -27.63 -14.43 -8.42
C SER A 237 -26.93 -15.77 -8.66
N LYS A 238 -25.73 -15.98 -8.11
CA LYS A 238 -24.88 -17.14 -8.41
C LYS A 238 -24.63 -18.01 -7.19
N PRO A 239 -24.45 -19.33 -7.36
CA PRO A 239 -23.88 -20.16 -6.33
C PRO A 239 -22.42 -19.74 -6.11
N LEU A 240 -22.08 -19.44 -4.85
CA LEU A 240 -20.78 -18.94 -4.46
C LEU A 240 -20.21 -19.72 -3.29
N LYS A 241 -18.89 -19.90 -3.26
CA LYS A 241 -18.18 -20.10 -2.00
C LYS A 241 -17.61 -18.77 -1.55
N ILE A 242 -17.91 -18.36 -0.33
CA ILE A 242 -17.52 -17.06 0.22
C ILE A 242 -16.81 -17.26 1.55
N VAL A 243 -15.78 -16.46 1.81
CA VAL A 243 -15.21 -16.28 3.14
C VAL A 243 -15.64 -14.90 3.65
N ASP A 244 -16.34 -14.87 4.79
CA ASP A 244 -16.89 -13.64 5.37
C ASP A 244 -15.83 -12.64 5.80
N GLU A 245 -14.77 -13.15 6.42
CA GLU A 245 -13.68 -12.35 6.99
C GLU A 245 -12.35 -12.82 6.41
N MET A 246 -12.11 -12.55 5.12
CA MET A 246 -10.79 -12.74 4.53
C MET A 246 -9.89 -11.58 4.90
N VAL A 247 -8.77 -11.89 5.53
CA VAL A 247 -7.78 -10.92 6.00
C VAL A 247 -6.64 -10.83 5.00
N ALA A 248 -6.47 -9.67 4.38
CA ALA A 248 -5.34 -9.37 3.51
C ALA A 248 -4.01 -9.39 4.29
N PRO A 249 -2.90 -9.77 3.67
CA PRO A 249 -1.62 -9.87 4.37
C PRO A 249 -0.98 -8.52 4.69
N SER A 250 -1.41 -7.45 4.02
CA SER A 250 -0.89 -6.10 4.19
C SER A 250 -1.94 -5.07 3.74
N TYR A 251 -1.70 -3.81 4.03
CA TYR A 251 -2.57 -2.67 3.69
C TYR A 251 -2.16 -1.97 2.37
N ALA A 252 -1.18 -2.49 1.64
CA ALA A 252 -0.68 -1.90 0.40
C ALA A 252 -0.34 -2.97 -0.63
N THR A 253 -0.66 -2.72 -1.90
CA THR A 253 -0.51 -3.61 -3.05
C THR A 253 0.87 -4.24 -3.16
N MET A 254 1.94 -3.42 -3.02
CA MET A 254 3.32 -3.87 -3.21
C MET A 254 3.77 -4.93 -2.20
N SER A 255 3.16 -4.93 -1.01
CA SER A 255 3.44 -5.91 0.05
C SER A 255 2.37 -7.00 0.16
N ALA A 256 1.13 -6.72 -0.25
CA ALA A 256 0.02 -7.67 -0.19
C ALA A 256 0.07 -8.69 -1.35
N VAL A 257 0.11 -8.23 -2.60
CA VAL A 257 0.06 -9.11 -3.78
C VAL A 257 1.14 -10.19 -3.80
N PRO A 258 2.42 -9.89 -3.48
CA PRO A 258 3.42 -10.94 -3.41
C PRO A 258 3.11 -12.02 -2.37
N ARG A 259 2.53 -11.65 -1.21
CA ARG A 259 2.16 -12.60 -0.14
C ARG A 259 0.90 -13.39 -0.45
N ILE A 260 0.04 -12.87 -1.31
CA ILE A 260 -1.15 -13.55 -1.83
C ILE A 260 -0.77 -14.59 -2.89
N LEU A 261 0.28 -14.35 -3.68
CA LEU A 261 0.61 -15.15 -4.85
C LEU A 261 1.83 -16.04 -4.70
N ALA A 262 2.65 -15.84 -3.68
CA ALA A 262 3.87 -16.59 -3.46
C ALA A 262 3.95 -17.15 -2.03
N LEU A 263 4.71 -18.20 -1.85
CA LEU A 263 5.03 -18.72 -0.52
C LEU A 263 5.79 -17.66 0.29
N SER A 264 5.53 -17.64 1.59
CA SER A 264 6.19 -16.71 2.53
C SER A 264 6.59 -17.47 3.78
N GLU A 265 7.75 -17.12 4.32
CA GLU A 265 8.24 -17.61 5.61
C GLU A 265 8.47 -16.41 6.52
N GLY A 266 7.63 -16.27 7.55
CA GLY A 266 7.61 -15.07 8.38
C GLY A 266 7.35 -13.81 7.55
N GLU A 267 8.24 -12.84 7.64
CA GLU A 267 8.16 -11.57 6.89
C GLU A 267 8.68 -11.69 5.45
N GLU A 268 9.36 -12.79 5.14
CA GLU A 268 10.01 -12.99 3.85
C GLU A 268 9.08 -13.63 2.83
N VAL A 269 8.97 -13.01 1.66
CA VAL A 269 8.30 -13.55 0.48
C VAL A 269 9.31 -14.28 -0.39
N GLN A 270 8.89 -15.40 -0.97
CA GLN A 270 9.67 -16.18 -1.93
C GLN A 270 9.09 -15.99 -3.35
N PRO A 271 9.37 -14.89 -4.07
CA PRO A 271 8.70 -14.56 -5.33
C PRO A 271 8.89 -15.61 -6.43
N GLN A 272 9.95 -16.41 -6.36
CA GLN A 272 10.21 -17.54 -7.28
C GLN A 272 9.25 -18.71 -7.03
N ASN A 273 8.78 -18.91 -5.80
CA ASN A 273 7.82 -19.92 -5.40
C ASN A 273 6.40 -19.36 -5.47
N ASN A 274 5.91 -19.07 -6.68
CA ASN A 274 4.61 -18.41 -6.89
C ASN A 274 3.63 -19.29 -7.68
N VAL A 275 2.34 -19.00 -7.51
CA VAL A 275 1.25 -19.78 -8.10
C VAL A 275 1.23 -19.76 -9.64
N VAL A 276 1.77 -18.72 -10.28
CA VAL A 276 1.85 -18.61 -11.75
C VAL A 276 2.92 -19.57 -12.29
N ALA A 277 4.09 -19.59 -11.65
CA ALA A 277 5.17 -20.52 -11.99
C ALA A 277 4.70 -21.98 -11.81
N LEU A 278 4.01 -22.28 -10.69
CA LEU A 278 3.48 -23.60 -10.41
C LEU A 278 2.44 -24.05 -11.45
N ALA A 279 1.51 -23.17 -11.82
CA ALA A 279 0.51 -23.47 -12.86
C ALA A 279 1.17 -23.74 -14.21
N ARG A 280 2.22 -23.00 -14.57
CA ARG A 280 2.99 -23.23 -15.79
C ARG A 280 3.73 -24.57 -15.74
N GLU A 281 4.35 -24.92 -14.61
CA GLU A 281 4.99 -26.24 -14.42
C GLU A 281 3.99 -27.39 -14.57
N ALA A 282 2.75 -27.20 -14.12
CA ALA A 282 1.66 -28.15 -14.30
C ALA A 282 1.14 -28.26 -15.74
N GLY A 283 1.73 -27.54 -16.69
CA GLY A 283 1.39 -27.56 -18.11
C GLY A 283 0.18 -26.69 -18.49
N LEU A 284 -0.28 -25.79 -17.59
CA LEU A 284 -1.28 -24.80 -17.98
C LEU A 284 -0.60 -23.64 -18.73
N LYS A 285 -1.26 -23.12 -19.77
CA LYS A 285 -0.83 -21.87 -20.38
C LYS A 285 -1.16 -20.72 -19.45
N THR A 286 -0.15 -19.91 -19.11
CA THR A 286 -0.27 -18.90 -18.07
C THR A 286 -0.28 -17.49 -18.62
N TYR A 287 -1.22 -16.67 -18.15
CA TYR A 287 -1.41 -15.30 -18.60
C TYR A 287 -1.47 -14.33 -17.41
N TRP A 288 -0.86 -13.18 -17.59
CA TRP A 288 -0.96 -12.04 -16.67
C TRP A 288 -1.48 -10.83 -17.43
N VAL A 289 -2.73 -10.45 -17.20
CA VAL A 289 -3.34 -9.26 -17.79
C VAL A 289 -3.55 -8.23 -16.69
N SER A 290 -3.03 -7.01 -16.86
CA SER A 290 -3.03 -6.03 -15.78
C SER A 290 -3.44 -4.64 -16.24
N ALA A 291 -4.35 -4.03 -15.48
CA ALA A 291 -4.73 -2.62 -15.57
C ALA A 291 -3.90 -1.73 -14.62
N GLN A 292 -2.98 -2.29 -13.84
CA GLN A 292 -2.09 -1.55 -12.93
C GLN A 292 -0.92 -0.84 -13.66
N GLY A 293 -0.69 -1.19 -14.93
CA GLY A 293 0.44 -0.70 -15.70
C GLY A 293 1.73 -1.49 -15.45
N ARG A 294 2.78 -1.08 -16.15
CA ARG A 294 4.11 -1.70 -15.98
C ARG A 294 4.84 -1.06 -14.81
N THR A 295 5.25 -1.84 -13.84
CA THR A 295 6.19 -1.38 -12.80
C THR A 295 7.53 -1.03 -13.45
N ARG A 296 8.11 0.13 -13.08
CA ARG A 296 9.38 0.59 -13.65
C ARG A 296 10.57 -0.26 -13.18
N SER A 297 10.51 -0.80 -11.98
CA SER A 297 11.56 -1.67 -11.46
C SER A 297 11.32 -3.13 -11.87
N LYS A 298 12.33 -3.73 -12.50
CA LYS A 298 12.32 -5.14 -12.92
C LYS A 298 12.46 -6.10 -11.73
N ASP A 299 12.85 -5.59 -10.58
CA ASP A 299 13.29 -6.37 -9.43
C ASP A 299 12.27 -6.42 -8.28
N LEU A 300 11.13 -5.76 -8.45
CA LEU A 300 10.04 -5.85 -7.48
C LEU A 300 9.42 -7.25 -7.47
N PRO A 301 9.05 -7.79 -6.28
CA PRO A 301 8.48 -9.13 -6.14
C PRO A 301 7.26 -9.38 -7.06
N ILE A 302 6.35 -8.41 -7.16
CA ILE A 302 5.18 -8.50 -8.05
C ILE A 302 5.56 -8.61 -9.54
N SER A 303 6.61 -7.87 -9.96
CA SER A 303 7.15 -7.97 -11.32
C SER A 303 7.78 -9.34 -11.58
N HIS A 304 8.42 -9.93 -10.59
CA HIS A 304 8.98 -11.27 -10.68
C HIS A 304 7.89 -12.32 -10.86
N ILE A 305 6.82 -12.24 -10.06
CA ILE A 305 5.66 -13.15 -10.18
C ILE A 305 5.01 -13.01 -11.57
N ALA A 306 4.76 -11.77 -12.02
CA ALA A 306 4.19 -11.54 -13.34
C ALA A 306 5.09 -12.09 -14.49
N LYS A 307 6.43 -12.05 -14.34
CA LYS A 307 7.38 -12.63 -15.30
C LYS A 307 7.30 -14.16 -15.38
N SER A 308 6.73 -14.82 -14.39
CA SER A 308 6.53 -16.27 -14.43
C SER A 308 5.45 -16.70 -15.43
N ALA A 309 4.56 -15.79 -15.85
CA ALA A 309 3.57 -16.06 -16.87
C ALA A 309 4.21 -16.20 -18.27
N ASP A 310 3.64 -17.08 -19.10
CA ASP A 310 4.02 -17.24 -20.50
C ASP A 310 3.79 -15.97 -21.31
N GLU A 311 2.69 -15.27 -21.01
CA GLU A 311 2.33 -14.03 -21.70
C GLU A 311 1.84 -12.97 -20.70
N ARG A 312 2.30 -11.73 -20.90
CA ARG A 312 1.94 -10.57 -20.06
C ARG A 312 1.39 -9.45 -20.92
N ILE A 313 0.20 -9.01 -20.58
CA ILE A 313 -0.49 -7.91 -21.27
C ILE A 313 -0.77 -6.82 -20.24
N PHE A 314 -0.48 -5.59 -20.63
CA PHE A 314 -0.74 -4.41 -19.81
C PHE A 314 -1.67 -3.50 -20.61
N VAL A 315 -2.90 -3.37 -20.14
CA VAL A 315 -3.89 -2.46 -20.74
C VAL A 315 -3.66 -1.02 -20.25
N LYS A 316 -4.46 -0.11 -20.78
CA LYS A 316 -4.46 1.26 -20.27
C LYS A 316 -4.74 1.24 -18.77
N ARG A 317 -3.91 1.93 -18.03
CA ARG A 317 -4.00 1.98 -16.58
C ARG A 317 -5.36 2.51 -16.12
N GLY A 318 -5.98 1.79 -15.17
CA GLY A 318 -7.28 2.12 -14.62
C GLY A 318 -8.47 1.72 -15.49
N ASP A 319 -8.25 1.10 -16.65
CA ASP A 319 -9.31 0.57 -17.52
C ASP A 319 -9.43 -0.94 -17.31
N ASP A 320 -10.19 -1.33 -16.28
CA ASP A 320 -10.35 -2.75 -15.94
C ASP A 320 -11.12 -3.52 -17.00
N PHE A 321 -12.07 -2.88 -17.70
CA PHE A 321 -12.84 -3.54 -18.73
C PHE A 321 -12.03 -3.78 -20.02
N ALA A 322 -10.96 -3.03 -20.26
CA ALA A 322 -10.04 -3.35 -21.36
C ALA A 322 -9.37 -4.72 -21.19
N MET A 323 -9.22 -5.22 -19.95
CA MET A 323 -8.71 -6.58 -19.71
C MET A 323 -9.65 -7.66 -20.26
N VAL A 324 -10.95 -7.39 -20.34
CA VAL A 324 -11.95 -8.32 -20.90
C VAL A 324 -11.72 -8.54 -22.37
N GLY A 325 -11.50 -7.46 -23.13
CA GLY A 325 -11.20 -7.54 -24.58
C GLY A 325 -9.87 -8.26 -24.85
N GLU A 326 -8.85 -8.02 -24.02
CA GLU A 326 -7.59 -8.76 -24.14
C GLU A 326 -7.75 -10.25 -23.82
N LEU A 327 -8.59 -10.58 -22.83
CA LEU A 327 -8.91 -11.97 -22.51
C LEU A 327 -9.59 -12.67 -23.70
N GLU A 328 -10.58 -12.05 -24.34
CA GLU A 328 -11.22 -12.59 -25.53
C GLU A 328 -10.22 -12.84 -26.66
N ALA A 329 -9.37 -11.85 -26.95
CA ALA A 329 -8.32 -11.97 -27.96
C ALA A 329 -7.30 -13.07 -27.64
N LEU A 330 -6.98 -13.30 -26.35
CA LEU A 330 -6.12 -14.41 -25.91
C LEU A 330 -6.76 -15.76 -26.21
N LEU A 331 -8.03 -15.92 -25.86
CA LEU A 331 -8.77 -17.17 -26.05
C LEU A 331 -8.93 -17.53 -27.52
N ASP A 332 -9.10 -16.51 -28.39
CA ASP A 332 -9.21 -16.70 -29.86
C ASP A 332 -7.89 -17.18 -30.48
N ARG A 333 -6.76 -16.75 -29.96
CA ARG A 333 -5.44 -17.12 -30.51
C ARG A 333 -5.04 -18.56 -30.23
N VAL A 334 -5.49 -19.12 -29.10
CA VAL A 334 -5.04 -20.45 -28.66
C VAL A 334 -6.24 -21.23 -28.11
N PRO A 335 -7.10 -21.77 -28.98
CA PRO A 335 -8.20 -22.64 -28.59
C PRO A 335 -7.66 -23.95 -27.95
N ASP A 336 -8.51 -24.64 -27.20
CA ASP A 336 -8.30 -26.01 -26.69
C ASP A 336 -7.13 -26.21 -25.71
N GLN A 337 -6.64 -25.16 -25.05
CA GLN A 337 -5.63 -25.28 -23.98
C GLN A 337 -6.26 -25.11 -22.60
N ARG A 338 -5.66 -25.78 -21.60
CA ARG A 338 -5.92 -25.46 -20.20
C ARG A 338 -5.15 -24.20 -19.82
N ARG A 339 -5.80 -23.29 -19.12
CA ARG A 339 -5.23 -21.96 -18.85
C ARG A 339 -5.32 -21.60 -17.36
N PHE A 340 -4.30 -20.88 -16.90
CA PHE A 340 -4.29 -20.14 -15.64
C PHE A 340 -4.11 -18.66 -15.96
N ILE A 341 -5.08 -17.85 -15.60
CA ILE A 341 -5.17 -16.45 -16.01
C ILE A 341 -5.25 -15.59 -14.75
N VAL A 342 -4.33 -14.64 -14.60
CA VAL A 342 -4.39 -13.59 -13.57
C VAL A 342 -4.86 -12.30 -14.24
N LEU A 343 -5.98 -11.77 -13.76
CA LEU A 343 -6.48 -10.43 -14.11
C LEU A 343 -6.21 -9.50 -12.93
N HIS A 344 -5.26 -8.59 -13.09
CA HIS A 344 -4.83 -7.66 -12.04
C HIS A 344 -5.46 -6.30 -12.26
N ALA A 345 -6.61 -6.07 -11.61
CA ALA A 345 -7.43 -4.88 -11.77
C ALA A 345 -6.82 -3.66 -11.07
N TYR A 346 -7.23 -2.48 -11.49
CA TYR A 346 -6.94 -1.22 -10.80
C TYR A 346 -8.05 -0.85 -9.80
N GLY A 347 -9.21 -1.45 -9.92
CA GLY A 347 -10.31 -1.52 -8.97
C GLY A 347 -10.70 -0.21 -8.30
N SER A 348 -10.67 -0.24 -6.96
CA SER A 348 -11.10 0.85 -6.07
C SER A 348 -9.93 1.70 -5.53
N HIS A 349 -8.80 1.75 -6.25
CA HIS A 349 -7.65 2.59 -5.90
C HIS A 349 -8.05 4.07 -5.74
N GLU A 350 -7.26 4.85 -5.01
CA GLU A 350 -7.48 6.29 -4.76
C GLU A 350 -7.88 7.08 -6.02
N ASN A 351 -8.69 8.15 -5.86
CA ASN A 351 -9.37 8.88 -6.94
C ASN A 351 -10.31 7.98 -7.75
N VAL A 352 -11.06 7.14 -7.05
CA VAL A 352 -11.94 6.12 -7.63
C VAL A 352 -12.98 6.69 -8.60
N CYS A 353 -13.42 7.94 -8.42
CA CYS A 353 -14.39 8.60 -9.30
C CYS A 353 -13.90 8.71 -10.76
N ASP A 354 -12.60 8.80 -10.98
CA ASP A 354 -12.00 8.92 -12.31
C ASP A 354 -11.88 7.57 -13.04
N ARG A 355 -12.29 6.45 -12.40
CA ARG A 355 -11.98 5.09 -12.86
C ARG A 355 -13.19 4.15 -12.87
N LEU A 356 -14.37 4.70 -13.02
CA LEU A 356 -15.60 3.90 -13.02
C LEU A 356 -15.88 3.21 -14.37
N ASP A 357 -15.08 3.48 -15.42
CA ASP A 357 -15.13 2.82 -16.74
C ASP A 357 -16.56 2.77 -17.34
N GLY A 358 -17.32 3.85 -17.16
CA GLY A 358 -18.69 3.98 -17.67
C GLY A 358 -19.79 3.34 -16.81
N VAL A 359 -19.47 2.78 -15.64
CA VAL A 359 -20.49 2.32 -14.66
C VAL A 359 -21.34 3.48 -14.14
N GLY A 360 -20.76 4.68 -14.13
CA GLY A 360 -21.42 5.86 -13.57
C GLY A 360 -21.45 5.83 -12.02
N ARG A 361 -22.32 6.63 -11.44
CA ARG A 361 -22.52 6.74 -9.98
C ARG A 361 -23.99 6.44 -9.65
N PRO A 362 -24.39 5.17 -9.60
CA PRO A 362 -25.79 4.79 -9.39
C PRO A 362 -26.24 4.89 -7.93
N PHE A 363 -25.35 5.20 -7.00
CA PHE A 363 -25.61 5.25 -5.56
C PHE A 363 -25.43 6.66 -5.03
N GLU A 364 -26.30 7.07 -4.11
CA GLU A 364 -26.26 8.34 -3.37
C GLU A 364 -26.32 8.04 -1.88
N THR A 365 -25.19 8.19 -1.18
CA THR A 365 -25.04 7.76 0.22
C THR A 365 -25.24 8.89 1.22
N HIS A 366 -25.31 10.15 0.81
CA HIS A 366 -25.23 11.35 1.65
C HIS A 366 -23.89 11.56 2.40
N TRP A 367 -22.93 10.66 2.19
CA TRP A 367 -21.58 10.75 2.76
C TRP A 367 -20.56 11.35 1.79
N GLY A 368 -21.03 11.83 0.66
CA GLY A 368 -20.23 12.52 -0.35
C GLY A 368 -19.82 11.64 -1.53
N GLU A 369 -19.44 12.34 -2.59
CA GLU A 369 -19.15 11.78 -3.91
C GLU A 369 -18.13 10.63 -3.88
N GLN A 370 -17.12 10.71 -3.01
CA GLN A 370 -16.08 9.69 -2.95
C GLN A 370 -16.59 8.33 -2.46
N LEU A 371 -17.51 8.31 -1.49
CA LEU A 371 -18.11 7.05 -1.04
C LEU A 371 -19.09 6.52 -2.07
N ASP A 372 -19.83 7.37 -2.77
CA ASP A 372 -20.71 6.98 -3.87
C ASP A 372 -19.91 6.33 -5.00
N CYS A 373 -18.80 6.93 -5.39
CA CYS A 373 -17.86 6.36 -6.35
C CYS A 373 -17.23 5.04 -5.87
N TYR A 374 -16.96 4.93 -4.57
CA TYR A 374 -16.39 3.70 -4.01
C TYR A 374 -17.39 2.55 -4.08
N LEU A 375 -18.66 2.78 -3.78
CA LEU A 375 -19.71 1.78 -3.97
C LEU A 375 -19.92 1.47 -5.46
N ALA A 376 -19.81 2.46 -6.34
CA ALA A 376 -19.86 2.24 -7.79
C ALA A 376 -18.66 1.40 -8.28
N SER A 377 -17.50 1.52 -7.67
CA SER A 377 -16.34 0.65 -7.99
C SER A 377 -16.54 -0.80 -7.52
N ALA A 378 -17.31 -1.03 -6.44
CA ALA A 378 -17.74 -2.37 -6.06
C ALA A 378 -18.68 -2.99 -7.10
N LEU A 379 -19.62 -2.20 -7.64
CA LEU A 379 -20.47 -2.62 -8.77
C LEU A 379 -19.65 -2.87 -10.03
N LYS A 380 -18.61 -2.07 -10.30
CA LYS A 380 -17.68 -2.31 -11.41
C LYS A 380 -16.98 -3.65 -11.27
N ALA A 381 -16.55 -4.03 -10.06
CA ALA A 381 -15.94 -5.34 -9.81
C ALA A 381 -16.92 -6.49 -10.11
N ASP A 382 -18.19 -6.36 -9.70
CA ASP A 382 -19.25 -7.33 -10.01
C ASP A 382 -19.44 -7.49 -11.52
N GLN A 383 -19.52 -6.36 -12.25
CA GLN A 383 -19.64 -6.35 -13.71
C GLN A 383 -18.40 -6.93 -14.43
N LEU A 384 -17.20 -6.71 -13.90
CA LEU A 384 -15.97 -7.32 -14.42
C LEU A 384 -16.05 -8.85 -14.33
N ILE A 385 -16.45 -9.37 -13.17
CA ILE A 385 -16.61 -10.80 -12.93
C ILE A 385 -17.70 -11.38 -13.85
N GLU A 386 -18.84 -10.66 -14.02
CA GLU A 386 -19.92 -11.05 -14.94
C GLU A 386 -19.43 -11.20 -16.37
N ARG A 387 -18.71 -10.18 -16.90
CA ARG A 387 -18.17 -10.19 -18.27
C ARG A 387 -17.18 -11.32 -18.47
N VAL A 388 -16.24 -11.51 -17.53
CA VAL A 388 -15.26 -12.62 -17.60
C VAL A 388 -15.96 -13.98 -17.61
N SER A 389 -16.92 -14.21 -16.71
CA SER A 389 -17.72 -15.46 -16.70
C SER A 389 -18.53 -15.62 -17.98
N GLY A 390 -19.05 -14.52 -18.52
CA GLY A 390 -19.83 -14.48 -19.77
C GLY A 390 -19.03 -14.98 -20.97
N ILE A 391 -17.76 -14.62 -21.08
CA ILE A 391 -16.87 -15.06 -22.16
C ILE A 391 -16.77 -16.60 -22.20
N PHE A 392 -16.49 -17.23 -21.08
CA PHE A 392 -16.33 -18.69 -21.01
C PHE A 392 -17.66 -19.43 -21.27
N ARG A 393 -18.77 -18.90 -20.75
CA ARG A 393 -20.10 -19.45 -21.01
C ARG A 393 -20.46 -19.37 -22.50
N ALA A 394 -20.18 -18.24 -23.16
CA ALA A 394 -20.43 -18.08 -24.58
C ALA A 394 -19.63 -19.07 -25.45
N ARG A 395 -18.44 -19.46 -24.96
CA ARG A 395 -17.55 -20.44 -25.62
C ARG A 395 -17.84 -21.89 -25.21
N SER A 396 -18.75 -22.13 -24.28
CA SER A 396 -18.97 -23.44 -23.65
C SER A 396 -17.70 -24.04 -23.04
N GLU A 397 -16.79 -23.20 -22.57
CA GLU A 397 -15.55 -23.58 -21.90
C GLU A 397 -15.76 -23.64 -20.38
N THR A 398 -15.34 -24.75 -19.76
CA THR A 398 -15.40 -24.87 -18.29
C THR A 398 -14.44 -23.92 -17.61
N HIS A 399 -14.90 -23.29 -16.52
CA HIS A 399 -14.11 -22.29 -15.82
C HIS A 399 -14.38 -22.25 -14.31
N SER A 400 -13.40 -21.81 -13.57
CA SER A 400 -13.53 -21.38 -12.18
C SER A 400 -12.86 -20.02 -12.01
N ILE A 401 -13.53 -19.12 -11.32
CA ILE A 401 -13.06 -17.78 -11.02
C ILE A 401 -12.89 -17.65 -9.51
N LEU A 402 -11.68 -17.31 -9.08
CA LEU A 402 -11.40 -16.77 -7.74
C LEU A 402 -11.31 -15.24 -7.83
N PHE A 403 -12.00 -14.56 -6.95
CA PHE A 403 -11.91 -13.11 -6.80
C PHE A 403 -11.48 -12.76 -5.37
N LEU A 404 -10.47 -11.92 -5.25
CA LEU A 404 -10.12 -11.27 -3.99
C LEU A 404 -9.53 -9.88 -4.26
N SER A 405 -9.64 -8.97 -3.29
CA SER A 405 -8.86 -7.73 -3.30
C SER A 405 -7.53 -7.93 -2.58
N ASP A 406 -6.54 -7.20 -3.00
CA ASP A 406 -5.20 -7.25 -2.40
C ASP A 406 -5.17 -6.67 -0.98
N HIS A 407 -5.84 -5.56 -0.76
CA HIS A 407 -6.09 -4.93 0.55
C HIS A 407 -7.41 -4.14 0.52
N ALA A 408 -7.75 -3.55 1.64
CA ALA A 408 -8.91 -2.69 1.79
C ALA A 408 -8.49 -1.27 2.22
N VAL A 409 -9.46 -0.38 2.45
CA VAL A 409 -9.26 1.00 2.88
C VAL A 409 -10.01 1.30 4.17
N ASP A 410 -9.55 2.26 4.95
CA ASP A 410 -10.24 2.74 6.14
C ASP A 410 -10.81 4.15 5.89
N PHE A 411 -12.06 4.34 6.25
CA PHE A 411 -12.79 5.62 6.11
C PHE A 411 -12.98 6.37 7.43
N GLN A 412 -12.51 5.85 8.57
CA GLN A 412 -12.80 6.43 9.88
C GLN A 412 -12.30 7.86 10.06
N HIS A 413 -11.07 8.10 9.63
CA HIS A 413 -10.43 9.40 9.84
C HIS A 413 -11.12 10.52 9.04
N GLU A 414 -11.73 10.18 7.94
CA GLU A 414 -12.22 11.11 6.93
C GLU A 414 -13.66 11.49 7.09
N LEU A 415 -14.43 10.62 7.74
CA LEU A 415 -15.81 10.91 8.13
C LEU A 415 -15.88 11.70 9.45
N GLY A 416 -14.73 12.12 10.03
CA GLY A 416 -14.70 12.85 11.30
C GLY A 416 -15.21 12.04 12.51
N LEU A 417 -15.26 10.72 12.38
CA LEU A 417 -15.91 9.81 13.34
C LEU A 417 -14.96 9.32 14.44
N VAL A 418 -13.74 9.86 14.52
CA VAL A 418 -12.76 9.52 15.56
C VAL A 418 -13.19 10.11 16.90
N GLY A 419 -13.47 9.26 17.87
CA GLY A 419 -13.60 9.64 19.28
C GLY A 419 -15.01 10.07 19.78
N ALA A 420 -16.06 9.91 18.98
CA ALA A 420 -17.44 10.01 19.46
C ALA A 420 -18.27 8.81 19.01
N SER A 421 -19.36 8.48 19.70
CA SER A 421 -20.27 7.46 19.17
C SER A 421 -20.69 7.89 17.75
N ALA A 422 -20.45 7.00 16.77
CA ALA A 422 -20.69 7.27 15.35
C ALA A 422 -22.12 7.83 15.09
N ALA A 423 -23.10 7.39 15.88
CA ALA A 423 -24.48 7.85 15.80
C ALA A 423 -24.69 9.33 16.17
N ALA A 424 -23.91 9.89 17.11
CA ALA A 424 -24.10 11.27 17.56
C ALA A 424 -23.54 12.31 16.58
N LYS A 425 -22.57 11.95 15.72
CA LYS A 425 -21.97 12.86 14.72
C LYS A 425 -22.60 12.73 13.34
N ALA A 426 -23.25 11.61 13.03
CA ALA A 426 -24.00 11.43 11.79
C ALA A 426 -25.19 12.42 11.67
N SER A 427 -25.75 12.87 12.80
CA SER A 427 -26.82 13.87 12.81
C SER A 427 -26.38 15.29 12.46
N ASP A 428 -25.09 15.64 12.63
CA ASP A 428 -24.56 16.99 12.37
C ASP A 428 -23.86 17.14 11.01
N ALA A 429 -23.69 16.06 10.25
CA ALA A 429 -22.89 16.03 9.03
C ALA A 429 -23.55 16.65 7.77
N GLY A 430 -24.67 17.32 7.93
CA GLY A 430 -25.56 17.76 6.84
C GLY A 430 -25.04 18.87 5.91
N SER A 431 -23.83 19.39 6.02
CA SER A 431 -23.41 20.53 5.18
C SER A 431 -21.90 20.67 4.85
N ALA A 432 -21.06 19.71 5.18
CA ALA A 432 -19.64 19.80 4.84
C ALA A 432 -19.29 18.87 3.68
N ASP A 433 -18.53 19.39 2.71
CA ASP A 433 -17.90 18.63 1.62
C ASP A 433 -16.91 17.61 2.21
N HIS A 434 -17.44 16.46 2.64
CA HIS A 434 -16.65 15.37 3.24
C HIS A 434 -15.97 14.58 2.13
N ARG A 435 -14.72 14.89 1.88
CA ARG A 435 -13.86 14.11 0.99
C ARG A 435 -13.45 12.85 1.70
N VAL A 436 -14.02 11.71 1.31
CA VAL A 436 -13.58 10.40 1.76
C VAL A 436 -12.17 10.14 1.23
N ARG A 437 -11.22 9.95 2.12
CA ARG A 437 -9.82 9.65 1.79
C ARG A 437 -9.47 8.29 2.36
N SER A 438 -8.62 7.55 1.69
CA SER A 438 -8.04 6.35 2.27
C SER A 438 -7.04 6.74 3.36
N SER A 439 -7.33 6.47 4.62
CA SER A 439 -6.41 6.70 5.72
C SER A 439 -5.56 5.44 5.97
N ARG A 440 -4.27 5.64 6.14
CA ARG A 440 -3.34 4.59 6.56
C ARG A 440 -3.04 4.60 8.05
N ASN A 441 -3.66 5.50 8.81
CA ASN A 441 -3.40 5.62 10.24
C ASN A 441 -4.64 6.21 10.99
N PRO A 442 -5.10 5.63 12.12
CA PRO A 442 -4.58 4.42 12.77
C PRO A 442 -5.03 3.15 12.03
N PHE A 443 -4.20 2.08 12.09
CA PHE A 443 -4.52 0.79 11.51
C PHE A 443 -5.78 0.20 12.13
N SER A 444 -6.77 -0.04 11.30
CA SER A 444 -7.98 -0.74 11.71
C SER A 444 -8.08 -2.09 11.00
N LYS A 445 -8.85 -3.00 11.60
CA LYS A 445 -9.18 -4.29 10.99
C LYS A 445 -9.81 -4.14 9.61
N GLN A 446 -10.51 -3.02 9.38
CA GLN A 446 -11.21 -2.77 8.12
C GLN A 446 -10.27 -2.58 6.91
N GLN A 447 -9.03 -2.13 7.12
CA GLN A 447 -8.03 -2.03 6.05
C GLN A 447 -7.55 -3.39 5.51
N PHE A 448 -7.85 -4.46 6.25
CA PHE A 448 -7.43 -5.82 5.91
C PHE A 448 -8.60 -6.71 5.50
N LEU A 449 -9.86 -6.30 5.70
CA LEU A 449 -11.02 -7.12 5.37
C LEU A 449 -11.38 -6.97 3.89
N VAL A 450 -11.03 -7.98 3.13
CA VAL A 450 -11.21 -8.04 1.67
C VAL A 450 -12.24 -9.08 1.26
N PRO A 451 -12.93 -8.93 0.12
CA PRO A 451 -13.75 -9.99 -0.43
C PRO A 451 -12.89 -11.17 -0.87
N PHE A 452 -13.38 -12.39 -0.63
CA PHE A 452 -12.84 -13.61 -1.20
C PHE A 452 -13.96 -14.55 -1.58
N LEU A 453 -14.03 -14.92 -2.84
CA LEU A 453 -15.07 -15.82 -3.36
C LEU A 453 -14.60 -16.68 -4.53
N GLU A 454 -15.27 -17.82 -4.71
CA GLU A 454 -15.13 -18.71 -5.85
C GLU A 454 -16.49 -18.91 -6.52
N LEU A 455 -16.51 -18.90 -7.84
CA LEU A 455 -17.68 -19.17 -8.68
C LEU A 455 -17.30 -19.89 -9.98
N GLY A 456 -18.31 -20.36 -10.71
CA GLY A 456 -18.15 -21.07 -11.99
C GLY A 456 -18.45 -22.56 -11.86
N ASP A 457 -17.93 -23.36 -12.80
CA ASP A 457 -18.22 -24.81 -12.86
C ASP A 457 -17.65 -25.62 -11.69
N SER A 458 -16.79 -25.01 -10.89
CA SER A 458 -16.27 -25.58 -9.64
C SER A 458 -17.24 -25.48 -8.47
N VAL A 459 -18.34 -24.70 -8.58
CA VAL A 459 -19.28 -24.42 -7.49
C VAL A 459 -20.70 -24.67 -7.96
N SER A 460 -21.28 -25.81 -7.54
CA SER A 460 -22.71 -26.08 -7.72
C SER A 460 -23.52 -25.49 -6.55
N GLU A 461 -24.86 -25.44 -6.69
CA GLU A 461 -25.77 -25.05 -5.60
C GLU A 461 -25.51 -25.82 -4.30
N ALA A 462 -25.24 -27.13 -4.39
CA ALA A 462 -24.94 -27.98 -3.24
C ALA A 462 -23.56 -27.68 -2.61
N GLN A 463 -22.67 -27.01 -3.32
CA GLN A 463 -21.32 -26.65 -2.88
C GLN A 463 -21.21 -25.16 -2.46
N ALA A 464 -22.27 -24.38 -2.70
CA ALA A 464 -22.33 -23.00 -2.23
C ALA A 464 -22.21 -22.96 -0.71
N THR A 465 -21.32 -22.16 -0.20
CA THR A 465 -21.03 -22.07 1.23
C THR A 465 -20.56 -20.68 1.62
N LYS A 466 -20.86 -20.31 2.85
CA LYS A 466 -20.34 -19.11 3.48
C LYS A 466 -19.54 -19.52 4.71
N THR A 467 -18.23 -19.34 4.65
CA THR A 467 -17.33 -19.64 5.75
C THR A 467 -17.27 -18.45 6.69
N HIS A 468 -17.53 -18.69 7.96
CA HIS A 468 -17.50 -17.67 9.00
C HIS A 468 -16.16 -17.70 9.76
N GLY A 469 -15.73 -16.52 10.17
CA GLY A 469 -14.52 -16.32 10.95
C GLY A 469 -13.31 -15.92 10.09
N PRO A 470 -12.28 -15.36 10.75
CA PRO A 470 -11.15 -14.78 10.06
C PRO A 470 -10.28 -15.86 9.40
N CYS A 471 -9.99 -15.62 8.11
CA CYS A 471 -9.11 -16.43 7.28
C CYS A 471 -8.00 -15.55 6.70
N SER A 472 -6.82 -16.09 6.49
CA SER A 472 -5.69 -15.32 5.96
C SER A 472 -5.54 -15.52 4.45
N ALA A 473 -5.46 -14.43 3.69
CA ALA A 473 -5.14 -14.48 2.27
C ALA A 473 -3.70 -14.98 1.99
N MET A 474 -2.82 -14.99 3.00
CA MET A 474 -1.51 -15.66 2.91
C MET A 474 -1.62 -17.18 2.72
N GLU A 475 -2.80 -17.78 2.94
CA GLU A 475 -3.03 -19.20 2.69
C GLU A 475 -3.40 -19.51 1.23
N LEU A 476 -3.64 -18.49 0.40
CA LEU A 476 -4.00 -18.68 -1.00
C LEU A 476 -2.94 -19.48 -1.79
N PRO A 477 -1.62 -19.26 -1.65
CA PRO A 477 -0.63 -20.09 -2.33
C PRO A 477 -0.76 -21.56 -1.99
N ALA A 478 -1.13 -21.92 -0.74
CA ALA A 478 -1.34 -23.29 -0.35
C ALA A 478 -2.68 -23.87 -0.88
N TYR A 479 -3.69 -23.03 -1.13
CA TYR A 479 -4.97 -23.44 -1.69
C TYR A 479 -4.93 -23.62 -3.21
N VAL A 480 -4.21 -22.78 -3.95
CA VAL A 480 -4.19 -22.81 -5.43
C VAL A 480 -3.83 -24.19 -6.00
N PRO A 481 -2.88 -24.97 -5.49
CA PRO A 481 -2.65 -26.35 -5.94
C PRO A 481 -3.92 -27.19 -5.87
N THR A 482 -4.63 -27.16 -4.75
CA THR A 482 -5.90 -27.90 -4.58
C THR A 482 -6.97 -27.43 -5.57
N TRP A 483 -7.07 -26.12 -5.79
CA TRP A 483 -7.98 -25.54 -6.78
C TRP A 483 -7.68 -26.01 -8.20
N LEU A 484 -6.38 -26.13 -8.56
CA LEU A 484 -5.92 -26.66 -9.84
C LEU A 484 -5.99 -28.19 -9.97
N GLY A 485 -6.30 -28.90 -8.87
CA GLY A 485 -6.29 -30.36 -8.79
C GLY A 485 -4.90 -30.96 -8.70
N LEU A 486 -3.95 -30.27 -8.05
CA LEU A 486 -2.54 -30.63 -7.95
C LEU A 486 -2.12 -30.93 -6.50
N SER A 487 -1.09 -31.74 -6.36
CA SER A 487 -0.29 -31.87 -5.13
C SER A 487 1.12 -31.30 -5.34
N THR A 488 1.74 -30.81 -4.28
CA THR A 488 3.06 -30.17 -4.32
C THR A 488 3.94 -30.61 -3.15
N ASN A 489 5.22 -30.32 -3.24
CA ASN A 489 6.21 -30.69 -2.22
C ASN A 489 6.20 -29.78 -0.98
N LEU A 490 5.73 -28.53 -1.07
CA LEU A 490 5.84 -27.54 0.01
C LEU A 490 4.52 -27.15 0.67
N THR A 491 3.37 -27.54 0.10
CA THR A 491 2.07 -27.21 0.65
C THR A 491 1.25 -28.45 1.00
N PRO A 492 0.36 -28.37 2.01
CA PRO A 492 -0.49 -29.49 2.38
C PRO A 492 -1.39 -29.94 1.23
N VAL A 493 -1.48 -31.23 1.00
CA VAL A 493 -2.36 -31.82 0.00
C VAL A 493 -3.83 -31.59 0.39
N GLY A 494 -4.64 -31.10 -0.56
CA GLY A 494 -6.08 -30.89 -0.34
C GLY A 494 -6.40 -29.72 0.61
N LYS A 495 -5.49 -28.75 0.79
CA LYS A 495 -5.77 -27.54 1.56
C LYS A 495 -7.02 -26.85 1.01
N ASP A 496 -7.98 -26.58 1.88
CA ASP A 496 -9.22 -25.86 1.53
C ASP A 496 -9.31 -24.56 2.33
N ILE A 497 -9.17 -23.43 1.64
CA ILE A 497 -9.22 -22.09 2.23
C ILE A 497 -10.64 -21.73 2.71
N PHE A 498 -11.67 -22.42 2.20
CA PHE A 498 -13.05 -22.26 2.66
C PHE A 498 -13.37 -23.06 3.94
N ARG A 499 -12.38 -23.68 4.57
CA ARG A 499 -12.46 -24.36 5.87
C ARG A 499 -11.51 -23.78 6.91
N CYS A 500 -11.16 -22.50 6.77
CA CYS A 500 -10.13 -21.86 7.59
C CYS A 500 -10.61 -21.35 8.96
N GLY A 501 -11.90 -21.21 9.21
CA GLY A 501 -12.47 -20.57 10.41
C GLY A 501 -12.38 -21.36 11.73
N GLU A 502 -11.42 -22.28 11.88
CA GLU A 502 -11.25 -23.03 13.13
C GLU A 502 -10.76 -22.13 14.28
N ALA A 503 -11.44 -22.21 15.41
CA ALA A 503 -11.17 -21.39 16.59
C ALA A 503 -9.73 -21.52 17.10
N GLY A 504 -9.06 -20.39 17.35
CA GLY A 504 -7.75 -20.34 18.00
C GLY A 504 -6.56 -20.10 17.08
N ARG A 505 -6.76 -19.91 15.78
CA ARG A 505 -5.65 -19.57 14.86
C ARG A 505 -5.35 -18.07 14.89
N SER A 506 -4.14 -17.70 15.29
CA SER A 506 -3.68 -16.32 15.20
C SER A 506 -3.39 -15.96 13.75
N ILE A 507 -4.08 -14.94 13.22
CA ILE A 507 -3.79 -14.36 11.92
C ILE A 507 -2.85 -13.18 12.12
N THR A 508 -1.81 -13.13 11.30
CA THR A 508 -0.87 -12.02 11.30
C THR A 508 -0.97 -11.23 10.00
N VAL A 509 -0.72 -9.94 10.11
CA VAL A 509 -0.67 -9.00 8.98
C VAL A 509 0.62 -8.20 9.04
N LEU A 510 1.11 -7.75 7.89
CA LEU A 510 2.29 -6.92 7.82
C LEU A 510 1.90 -5.49 8.20
N ASN A 511 2.54 -4.98 9.26
CA ASN A 511 2.35 -3.60 9.65
C ASN A 511 3.25 -2.66 8.79
N PRO A 512 3.10 -1.33 8.90
CA PRO A 512 3.89 -0.37 8.14
C PRO A 512 5.39 -0.43 8.40
N LYS A 513 5.79 -0.93 9.57
CA LYS A 513 7.21 -1.14 9.91
C LYS A 513 7.80 -2.38 9.21
N GLY A 514 7.01 -3.07 8.37
CA GLY A 514 7.43 -4.28 7.68
C GLY A 514 7.47 -5.52 8.57
N LYS A 515 6.84 -5.48 9.76
CA LYS A 515 6.80 -6.59 10.72
C LYS A 515 5.41 -7.21 10.79
N LEU A 516 5.37 -8.53 10.95
CA LEU A 516 4.12 -9.24 11.22
C LEU A 516 3.61 -8.87 12.62
N THR A 517 2.34 -8.50 12.68
CA THR A 517 1.60 -8.22 13.92
C THR A 517 0.29 -9.01 13.93
N SER A 518 -0.26 -9.26 15.12
CA SER A 518 -1.53 -9.96 15.25
C SER A 518 -2.67 -9.11 14.70
N TYR A 519 -3.47 -9.66 13.77
CA TYR A 519 -4.72 -9.03 13.32
C TYR A 519 -5.70 -8.82 14.47
N GLY A 520 -5.69 -9.73 15.48
CA GLY A 520 -6.53 -9.63 16.68
C GLY A 520 -6.32 -8.35 17.47
N ASP A 521 -5.08 -7.84 17.49
CA ASP A 521 -4.66 -6.67 18.28
C ASP A 521 -4.95 -5.34 17.60
N LEU A 522 -5.40 -5.36 16.33
CA LEU A 522 -5.76 -4.15 15.61
C LEU A 522 -7.08 -3.56 16.13
N ASN A 523 -7.19 -2.24 16.04
CA ASN A 523 -8.42 -1.52 16.37
C ASN A 523 -9.58 -2.00 15.49
N ALA A 524 -10.76 -2.14 16.09
CA ALA A 524 -11.98 -2.37 15.33
C ALA A 524 -12.29 -1.10 14.52
N GLY A 525 -12.35 -1.22 13.19
CA GLY A 525 -12.76 -0.14 12.32
C GLY A 525 -14.29 -0.04 12.20
N LEU A 526 -14.78 1.05 11.62
CA LEU A 526 -16.20 1.22 11.32
C LEU A 526 -16.60 0.38 10.09
N LYS A 527 -17.70 -0.35 10.21
CA LYS A 527 -18.27 -1.11 9.10
C LYS A 527 -19.12 -0.22 8.22
N LEU A 528 -18.94 -0.28 6.89
CA LEU A 528 -19.74 0.47 5.93
C LEU A 528 -21.25 0.25 6.09
N PRO A 529 -21.77 -0.98 6.27
CA PRO A 529 -23.20 -1.18 6.48
C PRO A 529 -23.77 -0.48 7.72
N GLU A 530 -22.98 -0.29 8.76
CA GLU A 530 -23.40 0.43 9.96
C GLU A 530 -23.52 1.94 9.69
N ILE A 531 -22.52 2.50 8.98
CA ILE A 531 -22.51 3.91 8.56
C ILE A 531 -23.70 4.18 7.62
N LEU A 532 -23.90 3.32 6.62
CA LEU A 532 -24.88 3.53 5.56
C LEU A 532 -26.33 3.35 6.05
N ARG A 533 -26.61 2.48 7.03
CA ARG A 533 -27.95 2.31 7.62
C ARG A 533 -28.36 3.50 8.48
N SER A 534 -27.43 4.10 9.21
CA SER A 534 -27.74 5.30 10.02
C SER A 534 -28.23 6.48 9.15
N SER A 535 -27.75 6.58 7.92
CA SER A 535 -28.20 7.61 6.97
C SER A 535 -29.61 7.34 6.39
N THR A 536 -29.97 6.08 6.17
CA THR A 536 -31.31 5.70 5.66
C THR A 536 -32.41 5.88 6.71
N GLU A 537 -32.13 5.66 7.97
CA GLU A 537 -33.09 5.94 9.07
C GLU A 537 -33.33 7.43 9.25
N HIS A 538 -32.28 8.24 9.19
CA HIS A 538 -32.37 9.69 9.29
C HIS A 538 -33.17 10.32 8.12
N ASN A 539 -33.05 9.76 6.91
CA ASN A 539 -33.87 10.23 5.77
C ASN A 539 -35.33 9.86 5.90
N ARG A 540 -35.66 8.66 6.42
CA ARG A 540 -37.06 8.29 6.70
C ARG A 540 -37.68 9.22 7.75
N GLU A 541 -36.94 9.60 8.76
CA GLU A 541 -37.43 10.57 9.78
C GLU A 541 -37.64 11.96 9.17
N ARG A 542 -36.75 12.43 8.29
CA ARG A 542 -36.93 13.72 7.58
C ARG A 542 -38.11 13.72 6.58
N GLU A 543 -38.30 12.63 5.84
CA GLU A 543 -39.47 12.50 4.94
C GLU A 543 -40.80 12.44 5.72
N VAL A 544 -40.81 11.77 6.88
CA VAL A 544 -41.99 11.74 7.77
C VAL A 544 -42.25 13.12 8.35
N ASP A 545 -41.24 13.88 8.76
CA ASP A 545 -41.38 15.24 9.26
C ASP A 545 -41.80 16.26 8.18
N GLN A 546 -41.37 16.06 6.91
CA GLN A 546 -41.77 16.93 5.80
C GLN A 546 -43.20 16.62 5.27
N HIS A 547 -43.68 15.42 5.45
CA HIS A 547 -45.03 15.00 5.04
C HIS A 547 -46.04 14.90 6.21
N GLY A 548 -45.59 15.15 7.43
CA GLY A 548 -46.41 15.09 8.64
C GLY A 548 -47.14 16.38 9.04
N VAL A 549 -47.14 17.39 8.18
CA VAL A 549 -47.91 18.61 8.38
C VAL A 549 -49.07 18.66 7.38
N PHE A 550 -50.15 17.95 7.68
CA PHE A 550 -51.50 18.23 7.22
C PHE A 550 -52.47 18.01 8.36
#